data_20c99353dcb10259f1986f7f64d1a4b9
#
_entry.id   20c99353dcb10259f1986f7f64d1a4b9
#
_cell.length_a   1.000
_cell.length_b   1.000
_cell.length_c   1.000
_cell.angle_alpha   90.00
_cell.angle_beta   90.00
_cell.angle_gamma   90.00
#
_symmetry.space_group_name_H-M   'P 1'
#
loop_
_entity.id
_entity.type
_entity.pdbx_description
1 polymer ?
#
loop_
_entity_poly.entity_id
_entity_poly.type
_entity_poly.pdbx_seq_one_letter_code
_entity_poly.pdbx_strand_id
1 'polypeptide(L)'
;MDKGALLDRLGLTGEDRLTLAKVLDKAEQAESRNIPASTDFLSPQQRARALDLLRLAGIPETSCILQGGYKGAERQIFLFLPDWMEAENAESPIRCLRAAFREEEKLTHRDFLGSLMGMGVVREKIGDILVAPDSADLLVLDSVADFLLQSWTSAGRAKLSVSAIGPENLHIPTVQRKEIRDTVSSLRLDAVASSGFRLARGKAA
;
A
#
# COMPACT_ATOMS: atom_id res chain seq x y z
N MET A 1 14.73 11.57 20.75
CA MET A 1 13.26 11.80 20.55
C MET A 1 12.47 10.79 21.38
N ASP A 2 11.47 11.21 22.18
CA ASP A 2 10.60 10.26 22.91
C ASP A 2 9.48 9.77 21.96
N LYS A 3 9.69 8.63 21.33
CA LYS A 3 8.74 8.00 20.40
C LYS A 3 7.41 7.65 21.09
N GLY A 4 7.47 7.22 22.38
CA GLY A 4 6.28 6.87 23.13
C GLY A 4 5.34 8.05 23.28
N ALA A 5 5.86 9.18 23.72
CA ALA A 5 5.09 10.41 23.91
C ALA A 5 4.48 10.92 22.58
N LEU A 6 5.16 10.79 21.44
CA LEU A 6 4.62 11.17 20.15
C LEU A 6 3.45 10.29 19.72
N LEU A 7 3.56 8.97 19.89
CA LEU A 7 2.50 8.01 19.58
C LEU A 7 1.27 8.21 20.48
N ASP A 8 1.49 8.53 21.76
CA ASP A 8 0.43 8.82 22.72
C ASP A 8 -0.34 10.10 22.37
N ARG A 9 0.35 11.15 21.90
CA ARG A 9 -0.27 12.42 21.45
C ARG A 9 -1.24 12.22 20.28
N LEU A 10 -1.01 11.23 19.42
CA LEU A 10 -1.90 10.87 18.31
C LEU A 10 -2.98 9.86 18.71
N GLY A 11 -3.05 9.46 19.99
CA GLY A 11 -4.02 8.47 20.46
C GLY A 11 -3.88 7.10 19.81
N LEU A 12 -2.66 6.72 19.41
CA LEU A 12 -2.40 5.49 18.69
C LEU A 12 -2.36 4.29 19.64
N THR A 13 -3.09 3.24 19.28
CA THR A 13 -3.18 2.01 20.07
C THR A 13 -3.07 0.78 19.18
N GLY A 14 -2.81 -0.39 19.76
CA GLY A 14 -2.81 -1.67 19.06
C GLY A 14 -1.84 -1.73 17.87
N GLU A 15 -2.31 -2.28 16.77
CA GLU A 15 -1.51 -2.53 15.56
C GLU A 15 -1.06 -1.23 14.87
N ASP A 16 -1.92 -0.20 14.83
CA ASP A 16 -1.56 1.10 14.28
C ASP A 16 -0.38 1.74 15.03
N ARG A 17 -0.34 1.60 16.37
CA ARG A 17 0.79 2.07 17.18
C ARG A 17 2.09 1.38 16.79
N LEU A 18 2.06 0.06 16.62
CA LEU A 18 3.24 -0.73 16.21
C LEU A 18 3.71 -0.36 14.81
N THR A 19 2.78 -0.23 13.88
CA THR A 19 3.07 0.15 12.49
C THR A 19 3.72 1.53 12.42
N LEU A 20 3.15 2.51 13.13
CA LEU A 20 3.67 3.87 13.11
C LEU A 20 4.96 4.05 13.93
N ALA A 21 5.19 3.25 14.96
CA ALA A 21 6.48 3.18 15.63
C ALA A 21 7.59 2.76 14.66
N LYS A 22 7.33 1.75 13.79
CA LYS A 22 8.29 1.32 12.75
C LYS A 22 8.59 2.42 11.73
N VAL A 23 7.65 3.33 11.44
CA VAL A 23 7.91 4.49 10.57
C VAL A 23 8.98 5.38 11.17
N LEU A 24 8.87 5.72 12.47
CA LEU A 24 9.89 6.50 13.19
C LEU A 24 11.23 5.76 13.26
N ASP A 25 11.20 4.43 13.48
CA ASP A 25 12.43 3.63 13.50
C ASP A 25 13.16 3.67 12.15
N LYS A 26 12.43 3.68 11.04
CA LYS A 26 13.01 3.79 9.70
C LYS A 26 13.59 5.17 9.40
N ALA A 27 12.91 6.22 9.84
CA ALA A 27 13.44 7.57 9.74
C ALA A 27 14.75 7.73 10.53
N GLU A 28 14.76 7.28 11.79
CA GLU A 28 15.97 7.30 12.63
C GLU A 28 17.09 6.40 12.06
N GLN A 29 16.74 5.26 11.47
CA GLN A 29 17.70 4.37 10.82
C GLN A 29 18.38 5.06 9.64
N ALA A 30 17.62 5.77 8.79
CA ALA A 30 18.18 6.48 7.64
C ALA A 30 19.16 7.59 8.09
N GLU A 31 18.77 8.37 9.11
CA GLU A 31 19.61 9.43 9.68
C GLU A 31 20.85 8.87 10.37
N SER A 32 20.67 7.95 11.33
CA SER A 32 21.76 7.49 12.19
C SER A 32 22.78 6.60 11.49
N ARG A 33 22.32 5.77 10.51
CA ARG A 33 23.19 4.87 9.74
C ARG A 33 23.65 5.47 8.42
N ASN A 34 23.10 6.61 8.04
CA ASN A 34 23.41 7.31 6.79
C ASN A 34 23.20 6.42 5.54
N ILE A 35 22.14 5.61 5.54
CA ILE A 35 21.73 4.70 4.46
C ILE A 35 20.21 4.81 4.21
N PRO A 36 19.73 4.58 2.98
CA PRO A 36 18.29 4.55 2.72
C PRO A 36 17.58 3.51 3.58
N ALA A 37 16.38 3.85 4.06
CA ALA A 37 15.57 2.93 4.84
C ALA A 37 14.09 3.04 4.44
N SER A 38 13.45 1.90 4.13
CA SER A 38 12.06 1.86 3.74
C SER A 38 11.17 1.27 4.83
N THR A 39 9.93 1.76 4.87
CA THR A 39 8.86 1.09 5.62
C THR A 39 8.32 -0.11 4.84
N ASP A 40 7.47 -0.87 5.48
CA ASP A 40 6.54 -1.76 4.81
C ASP A 40 5.43 -0.93 4.12
N PHE A 41 4.57 -1.58 3.30
CA PHE A 41 3.43 -0.91 2.68
C PHE A 41 2.40 -0.47 3.72
N LEU A 42 2.00 0.77 3.62
CA LEU A 42 0.97 1.40 4.45
C LEU A 42 -0.32 1.59 3.65
N SER A 43 -1.46 1.42 4.31
CA SER A 43 -2.75 1.84 3.76
C SER A 43 -2.83 3.37 3.67
N PRO A 44 -3.78 3.93 2.88
CA PRO A 44 -3.97 5.37 2.81
C PRO A 44 -4.19 6.02 4.18
N GLN A 45 -4.91 5.34 5.07
CA GLN A 45 -5.17 5.81 6.43
C GLN A 45 -3.91 5.81 7.30
N GLN A 46 -3.14 4.72 7.27
CA GLN A 46 -1.87 4.62 7.99
C GLN A 46 -0.86 5.65 7.48
N ARG A 47 -0.81 5.86 6.17
CA ARG A 47 0.04 6.88 5.54
C ARG A 47 -0.30 8.28 6.01
N ALA A 48 -1.59 8.65 6.06
CA ALA A 48 -2.02 9.95 6.56
C ALA A 48 -1.57 10.17 8.01
N ARG A 49 -1.79 9.19 8.89
CA ARG A 49 -1.34 9.23 10.28
C ARG A 49 0.19 9.28 10.42
N ALA A 50 0.90 8.58 9.53
CA ALA A 50 2.36 8.61 9.50
C ALA A 50 2.90 10.01 9.15
N LEU A 51 2.28 10.71 8.19
CA LEU A 51 2.63 12.09 7.85
C LEU A 51 2.44 13.03 9.05
N ASP A 52 1.32 12.90 9.77
CA ASP A 52 1.08 13.70 10.98
C ASP A 52 2.12 13.38 12.08
N LEU A 53 2.49 12.11 12.24
CA LEU A 53 3.52 11.68 13.17
C LEU A 53 4.90 12.25 12.82
N LEU A 54 5.30 12.19 11.55
CA LEU A 54 6.58 12.74 11.07
C LEU A 54 6.65 14.25 11.29
N ARG A 55 5.57 14.99 11.01
CA ARG A 55 5.48 16.44 11.29
C ARG A 55 5.63 16.72 12.78
N LEU A 56 4.95 15.97 13.66
CA LEU A 56 5.08 16.11 15.10
C LEU A 56 6.49 15.78 15.61
N ALA A 57 7.17 14.85 14.95
CA ALA A 57 8.55 14.49 15.25
C ALA A 57 9.58 15.50 14.73
N GLY A 58 9.15 16.51 13.95
CA GLY A 58 10.04 17.48 13.32
C GLY A 58 10.86 16.90 12.16
N ILE A 59 10.44 15.78 11.59
CA ILE A 59 11.11 15.14 10.44
C ILE A 59 10.62 15.83 9.17
N PRO A 60 11.52 16.43 8.35
CA PRO A 60 11.15 17.14 7.14
C PRO A 60 10.52 16.19 6.10
N GLU A 61 9.52 16.68 5.37
CA GLU A 61 8.92 15.91 4.26
C GLU A 61 9.94 15.62 3.15
N THR A 62 10.96 16.45 3.01
CA THR A 62 12.06 16.30 2.05
C THR A 62 13.00 15.14 2.36
N SER A 63 13.00 14.63 3.60
CA SER A 63 13.84 13.49 4.00
C SER A 63 13.29 12.14 3.57
N CYS A 64 12.12 12.09 2.93
CA CYS A 64 11.53 10.84 2.44
C CYS A 64 10.73 11.04 1.16
N ILE A 65 10.58 9.95 0.42
CA ILE A 65 9.69 9.87 -0.74
C ILE A 65 8.63 8.80 -0.52
N LEU A 66 7.43 9.05 -1.06
CA LEU A 66 6.34 8.07 -1.07
C LEU A 66 6.36 7.31 -2.39
N GLN A 67 6.42 5.99 -2.31
CA GLN A 67 6.44 5.10 -3.47
C GLN A 67 5.41 3.99 -3.32
N GLY A 68 4.75 3.63 -4.43
CA GLY A 68 3.81 2.52 -4.50
C GLY A 68 3.98 1.68 -5.76
N GLY A 69 5.08 1.94 -6.53
CA GLY A 69 5.41 1.25 -7.77
C GLY A 69 4.75 1.82 -9.02
N TYR A 70 3.69 2.61 -8.90
CA TYR A 70 3.04 3.31 -10.02
C TYR A 70 2.29 4.56 -9.54
N LYS A 71 1.95 5.45 -10.49
CA LYS A 71 1.22 6.69 -10.18
C LYS A 71 -0.23 6.37 -9.79
N GLY A 72 -0.61 6.75 -8.57
CA GLY A 72 -1.96 6.53 -8.05
C GLY A 72 -2.11 5.25 -7.22
N ALA A 73 -1.00 4.59 -6.88
CA ALA A 73 -1.01 3.44 -5.97
C ALA A 73 -1.68 3.80 -4.63
N GLU A 74 -2.58 2.93 -4.17
CA GLU A 74 -3.26 3.11 -2.88
C GLU A 74 -2.32 2.81 -1.72
N ARG A 75 -1.63 1.69 -1.80
CA ARG A 75 -0.66 1.29 -0.79
C ARG A 75 0.71 1.81 -1.18
N GLN A 76 1.36 2.49 -0.25
CA GLN A 76 2.67 3.11 -0.46
C GLN A 76 3.60 2.86 0.71
N ILE A 77 4.88 2.92 0.45
CA ILE A 77 5.95 2.93 1.44
C ILE A 77 6.49 4.35 1.60
N PHE A 78 7.07 4.64 2.77
CA PHE A 78 8.03 5.73 2.90
C PHE A 78 9.42 5.16 2.64
N LEU A 79 10.17 5.80 1.77
CA LEU A 79 11.60 5.57 1.61
C LEU A 79 12.32 6.81 2.15
N PHE A 80 12.91 6.68 3.32
CA PHE A 80 13.72 7.71 3.97
C PHE A 80 15.10 7.73 3.36
N LEU A 81 15.58 8.93 3.06
CA LEU A 81 16.84 9.16 2.38
C LEU A 81 17.84 9.81 3.33
N PRO A 82 19.12 9.41 3.32
CA PRO A 82 20.18 10.15 3.98
C PRO A 82 20.43 11.47 3.24
N ASP A 83 21.02 12.46 3.92
CA ASP A 83 21.21 13.81 3.41
C ASP A 83 22.03 13.92 2.10
N TRP A 84 22.88 12.92 1.83
CA TRP A 84 23.72 12.89 0.63
C TRP A 84 23.00 12.30 -0.60
N MET A 85 21.82 11.70 -0.44
CA MET A 85 21.10 10.98 -1.50
C MET A 85 19.93 11.80 -2.02
N GLU A 86 19.92 12.06 -3.32
CA GLU A 86 18.79 12.64 -4.01
C GLU A 86 17.74 11.60 -4.37
N ALA A 87 16.46 12.00 -4.43
CA ALA A 87 15.32 11.12 -4.68
C ALA A 87 15.44 10.33 -6.00
N GLU A 88 16.02 10.94 -7.02
CA GLU A 88 16.23 10.37 -8.35
C GLU A 88 17.23 9.21 -8.37
N ASN A 89 18.13 9.18 -7.38
CA ASN A 89 19.17 8.16 -7.25
C ASN A 89 18.78 7.04 -6.30
N ALA A 90 17.61 7.12 -5.67
CA ALA A 90 17.16 6.14 -4.70
C ALA A 90 16.54 4.92 -5.40
N GLU A 91 17.11 3.75 -5.18
CA GLU A 91 16.55 2.49 -5.66
C GLU A 91 15.27 2.15 -4.91
N SER A 92 14.23 1.79 -5.66
CA SER A 92 12.96 1.37 -5.06
C SER A 92 13.05 -0.06 -4.54
N PRO A 93 12.67 -0.33 -3.28
CA PRO A 93 12.59 -1.70 -2.77
C PRO A 93 11.32 -2.43 -3.22
N ILE A 94 10.59 -1.88 -4.19
CA ILE A 94 9.34 -2.46 -4.72
C ILE A 94 9.66 -3.22 -6.00
N ARG A 95 9.23 -4.48 -6.04
CA ARG A 95 9.28 -5.33 -7.24
C ARG A 95 7.87 -5.52 -7.80
N CYS A 96 7.80 -5.58 -9.12
CA CYS A 96 6.55 -5.87 -9.83
C CYS A 96 6.57 -7.32 -10.31
N LEU A 97 5.56 -8.08 -9.93
CA LEU A 97 5.38 -9.47 -10.33
C LEU A 97 4.08 -9.61 -11.10
N ARG A 98 4.08 -10.43 -12.15
CA ARG A 98 2.87 -10.83 -12.87
C ARG A 98 2.58 -12.29 -12.60
N ALA A 99 1.37 -12.57 -12.13
CA ALA A 99 0.82 -13.90 -12.01
C ALA A 99 -0.19 -14.12 -13.15
N ALA A 100 0.20 -14.88 -14.18
CA ALA A 100 -0.67 -15.25 -15.29
C ALA A 100 -1.49 -16.51 -14.96
N PHE A 101 -2.74 -16.54 -15.39
CA PHE A 101 -3.68 -17.65 -15.20
C PHE A 101 -4.66 -17.76 -16.39
N ARG A 102 -5.50 -18.77 -16.43
CA ARG A 102 -6.51 -18.90 -17.48
C ARG A 102 -7.70 -17.99 -17.21
N GLU A 103 -8.18 -17.25 -18.21
CA GLU A 103 -9.31 -16.32 -18.08
C GLU A 103 -10.58 -16.97 -17.52
N GLU A 104 -10.80 -18.25 -17.83
CA GLU A 104 -11.99 -19.00 -17.35
C GLU A 104 -12.02 -19.15 -15.83
N GLU A 105 -10.87 -19.03 -15.14
CA GLU A 105 -10.75 -19.20 -13.69
C GLU A 105 -11.35 -18.02 -12.88
N LYS A 106 -11.52 -16.85 -13.50
CA LYS A 106 -12.18 -15.65 -12.94
C LYS A 106 -11.70 -15.30 -11.53
N LEU A 107 -10.38 -15.27 -11.32
CA LEU A 107 -9.79 -14.94 -10.04
C LEU A 107 -10.06 -13.48 -9.65
N THR A 108 -10.22 -13.25 -8.37
CA THR A 108 -10.46 -11.95 -7.77
C THR A 108 -9.28 -11.51 -6.90
N HIS A 109 -9.21 -10.23 -6.56
CA HIS A 109 -8.24 -9.71 -5.61
C HIS A 109 -8.16 -10.55 -4.32
N ARG A 110 -9.30 -11.04 -3.82
CA ARG A 110 -9.38 -11.84 -2.60
C ARG A 110 -8.67 -13.20 -2.74
N ASP A 111 -8.75 -13.83 -3.92
CA ASP A 111 -8.11 -15.11 -4.17
C ASP A 111 -6.59 -14.98 -4.13
N PHE A 112 -6.05 -13.94 -4.75
CA PHE A 112 -4.61 -13.64 -4.71
C PHE A 112 -4.16 -13.31 -3.30
N LEU A 113 -4.81 -12.38 -2.62
CA LEU A 113 -4.45 -11.98 -1.26
C LEU A 113 -4.52 -13.18 -0.30
N GLY A 114 -5.58 -13.97 -0.37
CA GLY A 114 -5.74 -15.15 0.47
C GLY A 114 -4.66 -16.21 0.23
N SER A 115 -4.27 -16.42 -1.03
CA SER A 115 -3.18 -17.33 -1.40
C SER A 115 -1.83 -16.87 -0.82
N LEU A 116 -1.49 -15.59 -0.97
CA LEU A 116 -0.24 -15.02 -0.45
C LEU A 116 -0.16 -15.13 1.09
N MET A 117 -1.25 -14.78 1.78
CA MET A 117 -1.31 -14.89 3.23
C MET A 117 -1.26 -16.36 3.68
N GLY A 118 -1.87 -17.28 2.93
CA GLY A 118 -1.79 -18.72 3.16
C GLY A 118 -0.36 -19.28 3.05
N MET A 119 0.50 -18.64 2.27
CA MET A 119 1.94 -18.93 2.17
C MET A 119 2.78 -18.28 3.29
N GLY A 120 2.16 -17.56 4.22
CA GLY A 120 2.84 -16.86 5.31
C GLY A 120 3.37 -15.47 4.97
N VAL A 121 3.02 -14.92 3.80
CA VAL A 121 3.39 -13.55 3.44
C VAL A 121 2.46 -12.59 4.17
N VAL A 122 3.01 -11.70 4.98
CA VAL A 122 2.23 -10.72 5.73
C VAL A 122 1.74 -9.59 4.82
N ARG A 123 0.57 -9.04 5.13
CA ARG A 123 -0.12 -8.03 4.31
C ARG A 123 0.73 -6.79 4.02
N GLU A 124 1.58 -6.42 4.96
CA GLU A 124 2.44 -5.24 4.89
C GLU A 124 3.55 -5.37 3.83
N LYS A 125 3.89 -6.58 3.42
CA LYS A 125 4.86 -6.84 2.33
C LYS A 125 4.25 -6.74 0.95
N ILE A 126 2.91 -6.60 0.88
CA ILE A 126 2.13 -6.58 -0.36
C ILE A 126 1.55 -5.18 -0.54
N GLY A 127 1.85 -4.57 -1.67
CA GLY A 127 1.25 -3.32 -2.14
C GLY A 127 -0.12 -3.55 -2.77
N ASP A 128 -0.35 -2.91 -3.90
CA ASP A 128 -1.57 -3.10 -4.68
C ASP A 128 -1.49 -4.40 -5.49
N ILE A 129 -2.66 -5.01 -5.72
CA ILE A 129 -2.88 -6.16 -6.59
C ILE A 129 -3.81 -5.71 -7.71
N LEU A 130 -3.27 -5.60 -8.92
CA LEU A 130 -3.97 -5.11 -10.11
C LEU A 130 -4.46 -6.32 -10.91
N VAL A 131 -5.76 -6.63 -10.80
CA VAL A 131 -6.34 -7.82 -11.43
C VAL A 131 -6.85 -7.50 -12.82
N ALA A 132 -6.42 -8.28 -13.80
CA ALA A 132 -6.89 -8.31 -15.19
C ALA A 132 -7.61 -9.66 -15.48
N PRO A 133 -8.26 -9.84 -16.64
CA PRO A 133 -8.98 -11.07 -16.93
C PRO A 133 -8.14 -12.35 -16.90
N ASP A 134 -6.88 -12.29 -17.28
CA ASP A 134 -5.95 -13.41 -17.48
C ASP A 134 -4.67 -13.30 -16.65
N SER A 135 -4.54 -12.24 -15.85
CA SER A 135 -3.34 -11.98 -15.06
C SER A 135 -3.63 -11.10 -13.86
N ALA A 136 -2.71 -11.10 -12.90
CA ALA A 136 -2.68 -10.11 -11.83
C ALA A 136 -1.26 -9.58 -11.68
N ASP A 137 -1.12 -8.26 -11.62
CA ASP A 137 0.15 -7.60 -11.34
C ASP A 137 0.21 -7.21 -9.86
N LEU A 138 1.29 -7.57 -9.22
CA LEU A 138 1.49 -7.36 -7.79
C LEU A 138 2.70 -6.47 -7.55
N LEU A 139 2.52 -5.51 -6.68
CA LEU A 139 3.60 -4.72 -6.11
C LEU A 139 3.98 -5.37 -4.77
N VAL A 140 5.22 -5.79 -4.62
CA VAL A 140 5.70 -6.46 -3.41
C VAL A 140 7.06 -5.89 -3.00
N LEU A 141 7.42 -6.01 -1.72
CA LEU A 141 8.77 -5.67 -1.30
C LEU A 141 9.78 -6.72 -1.76
N ASP A 142 11.00 -6.28 -2.08
CA ASP A 142 12.14 -7.14 -2.46
C ASP A 142 12.29 -8.35 -1.53
N SER A 143 12.10 -8.14 -0.24
CA SER A 143 12.27 -9.17 0.79
C SER A 143 11.41 -10.43 0.62
N VAL A 144 10.34 -10.35 -0.19
CA VAL A 144 9.44 -11.48 -0.47
C VAL A 144 9.35 -11.83 -1.96
N ALA A 145 9.93 -11.01 -2.84
CA ALA A 145 9.76 -11.16 -4.30
C ALA A 145 10.33 -12.49 -4.81
N ASP A 146 11.56 -12.84 -4.44
CA ASP A 146 12.20 -14.07 -4.91
C ASP A 146 11.51 -15.33 -4.37
N PHE A 147 11.02 -15.28 -3.12
CA PHE A 147 10.21 -16.35 -2.56
C PHE A 147 8.91 -16.57 -3.38
N LEU A 148 8.23 -15.49 -3.74
CA LEU A 148 7.01 -15.57 -4.56
C LEU A 148 7.29 -16.07 -5.98
N LEU A 149 8.37 -15.62 -6.62
CA LEU A 149 8.78 -16.08 -7.94
C LEU A 149 9.03 -17.59 -7.97
N GLN A 150 9.57 -18.15 -6.92
CA GLN A 150 9.93 -19.57 -6.85
C GLN A 150 8.78 -20.45 -6.35
N SER A 151 7.94 -19.95 -5.45
CA SER A 151 7.04 -20.80 -4.67
C SER A 151 5.57 -20.54 -4.90
N TRP A 152 5.18 -19.39 -5.48
CA TRP A 152 3.77 -19.05 -5.65
C TRP A 152 3.21 -19.60 -6.96
N THR A 153 2.59 -20.77 -6.87
CA THR A 153 2.15 -21.56 -8.04
C THR A 153 0.65 -21.64 -8.19
N SER A 154 -0.14 -21.12 -7.23
CA SER A 154 -1.61 -21.19 -7.29
C SER A 154 -2.29 -20.08 -6.48
N ALA A 155 -3.48 -19.65 -6.93
CA ALA A 155 -4.40 -18.83 -6.16
C ALA A 155 -5.81 -19.42 -6.28
N GLY A 156 -6.49 -19.62 -5.15
CA GLY A 156 -7.73 -20.37 -5.13
C GLY A 156 -7.52 -21.78 -5.69
N ARG A 157 -8.21 -22.11 -6.78
CA ARG A 157 -8.08 -23.41 -7.49
C ARG A 157 -7.23 -23.31 -8.76
N ALA A 158 -6.89 -22.09 -9.18
CA ALA A 158 -6.16 -21.85 -10.41
C ALA A 158 -4.65 -22.03 -10.23
N LYS A 159 -4.01 -22.55 -11.28
CA LYS A 159 -2.54 -22.56 -11.38
C LYS A 159 -2.06 -21.21 -11.89
N LEU A 160 -0.95 -20.73 -11.33
CA LEU A 160 -0.31 -19.50 -11.70
C LEU A 160 1.04 -19.76 -12.38
N SER A 161 1.37 -18.89 -13.35
CA SER A 161 2.73 -18.71 -13.85
C SER A 161 3.21 -17.33 -13.43
N VAL A 162 4.19 -17.28 -12.53
CA VAL A 162 4.66 -16.04 -11.91
C VAL A 162 5.99 -15.62 -12.53
N SER A 163 6.09 -14.35 -12.92
CA SER A 163 7.30 -13.76 -13.49
C SER A 163 7.52 -12.33 -12.97
N ALA A 164 8.77 -11.89 -12.95
CA ALA A 164 9.09 -10.50 -12.69
C ALA A 164 8.81 -9.66 -13.96
N ILE A 165 8.29 -8.45 -13.76
CA ILE A 165 8.04 -7.48 -14.83
C ILE A 165 8.61 -6.12 -14.44
N GLY A 166 8.89 -5.28 -15.44
CA GLY A 166 9.21 -3.87 -15.20
C GLY A 166 7.96 -3.05 -14.82
N PRO A 167 8.11 -1.96 -14.06
CA PRO A 167 6.99 -1.10 -13.67
C PRO A 167 6.24 -0.49 -14.88
N GLU A 168 6.91 -0.31 -16.00
CA GLU A 168 6.36 0.16 -17.28
C GLU A 168 5.39 -0.83 -17.93
N ASN A 169 5.47 -2.10 -17.54
CA ASN A 169 4.63 -3.19 -18.06
C ASN A 169 3.40 -3.49 -17.19
N LEU A 170 3.16 -2.72 -16.12
CA LEU A 170 2.00 -2.90 -15.25
C LEU A 170 0.68 -2.68 -15.99
N HIS A 171 -0.26 -3.58 -15.81
CA HIS A 171 -1.64 -3.42 -16.26
C HIS A 171 -2.43 -2.58 -15.25
N ILE A 172 -2.28 -1.27 -15.31
CA ILE A 172 -2.98 -0.36 -14.40
C ILE A 172 -4.44 -0.25 -14.84
N PRO A 173 -5.42 -0.70 -14.02
CA PRO A 173 -6.83 -0.60 -14.37
C PRO A 173 -7.25 0.85 -14.57
N THR A 174 -7.97 1.13 -15.64
CA THR A 174 -8.57 2.44 -15.86
C THR A 174 -9.70 2.64 -14.84
N VAL A 175 -9.51 3.55 -13.90
CA VAL A 175 -10.54 3.89 -12.91
C VAL A 175 -11.66 4.65 -13.63
N GLN A 176 -12.80 3.99 -13.83
CA GLN A 176 -14.02 4.67 -14.30
C GLN A 176 -14.55 5.57 -13.18
N ARG A 177 -14.39 6.87 -13.34
CA ARG A 177 -14.96 7.87 -12.42
C ARG A 177 -16.29 8.32 -12.93
N LYS A 178 -17.33 8.21 -12.11
CA LYS A 178 -18.64 8.81 -12.36
C LYS A 178 -18.79 10.01 -11.45
N GLU A 179 -18.90 11.20 -12.05
CA GLU A 179 -19.24 12.40 -11.31
C GLU A 179 -20.74 12.38 -11.00
N ILE A 180 -21.07 12.55 -9.72
CA ILE A 180 -22.46 12.67 -9.26
C ILE A 180 -22.58 14.04 -8.59
N ARG A 181 -23.47 14.86 -9.11
CA ARG A 181 -23.84 16.15 -8.52
C ARG A 181 -25.23 16.02 -7.97
N ASP A 182 -25.38 16.25 -6.68
CA ASP A 182 -26.66 16.18 -6.00
C ASP A 182 -26.68 17.13 -4.79
N THR A 183 -27.88 17.46 -4.33
CA THR A 183 -28.09 18.30 -3.15
C THR A 183 -28.52 17.42 -2.00
N VAL A 184 -27.74 17.45 -0.91
CA VAL A 184 -28.05 16.70 0.31
C VAL A 184 -28.54 17.65 1.41
N SER A 185 -29.48 17.16 2.23
CA SER A 185 -30.07 17.96 3.33
C SER A 185 -29.08 18.24 4.48
N SER A 186 -27.99 17.50 4.55
CA SER A 186 -26.91 17.68 5.53
C SER A 186 -25.63 16.99 5.05
N LEU A 187 -24.47 17.44 5.57
CA LEU A 187 -23.15 16.81 5.31
C LEU A 187 -22.89 15.56 6.18
N ARG A 188 -23.94 14.95 6.72
CA ARG A 188 -23.80 13.66 7.40
C ARG A 188 -23.41 12.58 6.41
N LEU A 189 -22.54 11.65 6.85
CA LEU A 189 -22.02 10.57 6.01
C LEU A 189 -23.15 9.73 5.39
N ASP A 190 -24.17 9.39 6.18
CA ASP A 190 -25.36 8.65 5.73
C ASP A 190 -26.12 9.37 4.60
N ALA A 191 -26.25 10.70 4.69
CA ALA A 191 -26.93 11.51 3.67
C ALA A 191 -26.12 11.59 2.37
N VAL A 192 -24.81 11.83 2.48
CA VAL A 192 -23.89 11.89 1.33
C VAL A 192 -23.77 10.53 0.65
N ALA A 193 -23.60 9.45 1.42
CA ALA A 193 -23.51 8.09 0.90
C ALA A 193 -24.82 7.64 0.23
N SER A 194 -25.98 7.94 0.84
CA SER A 194 -27.31 7.67 0.27
C SER A 194 -27.46 8.29 -1.12
N SER A 195 -27.09 9.56 -1.27
CA SER A 195 -27.14 10.27 -2.55
C SER A 195 -26.11 9.69 -3.55
N GLY A 196 -24.84 9.56 -3.16
CA GLY A 196 -23.76 9.11 -4.03
C GLY A 196 -23.95 7.68 -4.55
N PHE A 197 -24.40 6.77 -3.71
CA PHE A 197 -24.61 5.36 -4.07
C PHE A 197 -26.06 5.05 -4.45
N ARG A 198 -26.96 6.02 -4.44
CA ARG A 198 -28.41 5.86 -4.67
C ARG A 198 -29.03 4.78 -3.77
N LEU A 199 -28.62 4.77 -2.51
CA LEU A 199 -29.12 3.84 -1.50
C LEU A 199 -30.22 4.50 -0.67
N ALA A 200 -31.14 3.70 -0.13
CA ALA A 200 -32.03 4.16 0.91
C ALA A 200 -31.21 4.57 2.16
N ARG A 201 -31.60 5.67 2.83
CA ARG A 201 -30.84 6.24 3.96
C ARG A 201 -30.55 5.23 5.08
N GLY A 202 -31.48 4.31 5.38
CA GLY A 202 -31.31 3.24 6.35
C GLY A 202 -30.34 2.12 5.92
N LYS A 203 -29.85 2.13 4.66
CA LYS A 203 -28.79 1.24 4.18
C LYS A 203 -27.43 1.93 4.07
N ALA A 204 -27.42 3.26 4.22
CA ALA A 204 -26.22 4.09 4.16
C ALA A 204 -25.72 4.49 5.57
N ALA A 205 -26.50 4.15 6.62
CA ALA A 205 -26.19 4.43 8.02
C ALA A 205 -25.29 3.38 8.67
#